data_51a64410b9dccf735d56bf5dc0297628
#
_entry.id   51a64410b9dccf735d56bf5dc0297628
#
_cell.length_a   1.000
_cell.length_b   1.000
_cell.length_c   1.000
_cell.angle_alpha   90.00
_cell.angle_beta   90.00
_cell.angle_gamma   90.00
#
_symmetry.space_group_name_H-M   'P 1'
#
loop_
_entity.id
_entity.type
_entity.pdbx_description
1 polymer ?
#
loop_
_entity_poly.entity_id
_entity_poly.type
_entity_poly.pdbx_seq_one_letter_code
_entity_poly.pdbx_strand_id
1 'polypeptide(L)'
;IVKPNIGLKGLGVVEIKNADELENYYKNSDYDFLIQEKINFKNEVGIFYHRFPDEKKGKITGMVKKEFLSVKGDGKKTLKDLVMENPRSAYQIKAVEQQMRNEMQKIIPENEVIILVPFGSHTRGAKFIDISTEVTEKLAQKIDEICTKVNGFYYGRLDVMYENIELLKNGENFKIIEINGSKSEPTHMYDPKHSIFFAWKEITKHWKIMAKISRKNHQAGFPYLNIKEGFSALK
;
A
#
# COMPACT_ATOMS: atom_id res chain seq x y z
N ILE A 1 -10.93 -9.01 8.55
CA ILE A 1 -9.49 -9.14 8.31
C ILE A 1 -8.78 -9.08 9.64
N VAL A 2 -7.90 -10.06 9.89
CA VAL A 2 -6.95 -10.05 11.00
C VAL A 2 -5.54 -9.88 10.44
N LYS A 3 -4.73 -9.07 11.09
CA LYS A 3 -3.37 -8.80 10.66
C LYS A 3 -2.46 -8.46 11.84
N PRO A 4 -1.15 -8.78 11.78
CA PRO A 4 -0.19 -8.36 12.80
C PRO A 4 -0.24 -6.84 12.99
N ASN A 5 -0.12 -6.36 14.24
CA ASN A 5 -0.05 -4.92 14.53
C ASN A 5 1.19 -4.28 13.88
N ILE A 6 2.30 -5.02 13.83
CA ILE A 6 3.50 -4.65 13.10
C ILE A 6 3.80 -5.77 12.11
N GLY A 7 3.79 -5.47 10.81
CA GLY A 7 3.99 -6.47 9.78
C GLY A 7 4.55 -5.87 8.49
N LEU A 8 5.01 -6.72 7.60
CA LEU A 8 5.57 -6.33 6.31
C LEU A 8 4.98 -7.20 5.20
N LYS A 9 4.72 -6.60 4.03
CA LYS A 9 4.40 -7.31 2.78
C LYS A 9 3.16 -8.22 2.86
N GLY A 10 2.20 -7.90 3.74
CA GLY A 10 0.97 -8.68 3.92
C GLY A 10 1.17 -10.05 4.60
N LEU A 11 2.31 -10.28 5.26
CA LEU A 11 2.52 -11.50 6.04
C LEU A 11 1.59 -11.52 7.25
N GLY A 12 0.94 -12.67 7.49
CA GLY A 12 0.00 -12.84 8.60
C GLY A 12 -1.36 -12.17 8.42
N VAL A 13 -1.63 -11.55 7.26
CA VAL A 13 -2.96 -11.00 6.95
C VAL A 13 -3.89 -12.12 6.51
N VAL A 14 -4.99 -12.32 7.23
CA VAL A 14 -5.95 -13.40 6.99
C VAL A 14 -7.37 -12.85 6.98
N GLU A 15 -8.16 -13.29 6.03
CA GLU A 15 -9.61 -13.09 6.06
C GLU A 15 -10.24 -14.12 7.00
N ILE A 16 -10.97 -13.68 8.01
CA ILE A 16 -11.70 -14.50 8.97
C ILE A 16 -13.18 -14.49 8.59
N LYS A 17 -13.77 -15.66 8.45
CA LYS A 17 -15.17 -15.86 8.05
C LYS A 17 -16.09 -16.23 9.20
N ASN A 18 -15.54 -16.76 10.29
CA ASN A 18 -16.30 -17.22 11.44
C ASN A 18 -15.46 -17.16 12.74
N ALA A 19 -16.11 -17.43 13.87
CA ALA A 19 -15.48 -17.36 15.18
C ALA A 19 -14.37 -18.42 15.37
N ASP A 20 -14.55 -19.62 14.81
CA ASP A 20 -13.59 -20.72 14.94
C ASP A 20 -12.27 -20.38 14.24
N GLU A 21 -12.34 -19.77 13.06
CA GLU A 21 -11.16 -19.27 12.34
C GLU A 21 -10.43 -18.19 13.13
N LEU A 22 -11.17 -17.28 13.80
CA LEU A 22 -10.58 -16.26 14.65
C LEU A 22 -9.89 -16.86 15.87
N GLU A 23 -10.53 -17.83 16.52
CA GLU A 23 -9.95 -18.53 17.67
C GLU A 23 -8.69 -19.30 17.27
N ASN A 24 -8.72 -19.97 16.12
CA ASN A 24 -7.55 -20.67 15.58
C ASN A 24 -6.39 -19.68 15.25
N TYR A 25 -6.71 -18.53 14.66
CA TYR A 25 -5.69 -17.49 14.41
C TYR A 25 -5.09 -17.01 15.73
N TYR A 26 -5.92 -16.70 16.74
CA TYR A 26 -5.48 -16.27 18.06
C TYR A 26 -4.57 -17.30 18.74
N LYS A 27 -4.96 -18.57 18.75
CA LYS A 27 -4.17 -19.66 19.37
C LYS A 27 -2.80 -19.88 18.73
N ASN A 28 -2.67 -19.57 17.44
CA ASN A 28 -1.43 -19.73 16.67
C ASN A 28 -0.61 -18.44 16.52
N SER A 29 -1.06 -17.34 17.14
CA SER A 29 -0.34 -16.06 17.09
C SER A 29 0.37 -15.84 18.42
N ASP A 30 1.68 -15.53 18.33
CA ASP A 30 2.55 -15.17 19.46
C ASP A 30 2.87 -13.65 19.48
N TYR A 31 2.05 -12.85 18.75
CA TYR A 31 2.19 -11.42 18.58
C TYR A 31 0.85 -10.70 18.65
N ASP A 32 0.89 -9.39 18.94
CA ASP A 32 -0.28 -8.53 18.91
C ASP A 32 -0.81 -8.38 17.49
N PHE A 33 -2.12 -8.46 17.33
CA PHE A 33 -2.78 -8.32 16.04
C PHE A 33 -4.00 -7.39 16.09
N LEU A 34 -4.36 -6.87 14.93
CA LEU A 34 -5.53 -6.04 14.73
C LEU A 34 -6.65 -6.83 14.06
N ILE A 35 -7.87 -6.60 14.50
CA ILE A 35 -9.09 -7.05 13.81
C ILE A 35 -9.70 -5.84 13.12
N GLN A 36 -9.90 -5.93 11.83
CA GLN A 36 -10.39 -4.85 10.99
C GLN A 36 -11.55 -5.33 10.11
N GLU A 37 -12.56 -4.49 9.92
CA GLU A 37 -13.61 -4.75 8.95
C GLU A 37 -13.01 -5.02 7.56
N LYS A 38 -13.52 -6.04 6.87
CA LYS A 38 -13.16 -6.28 5.47
C LYS A 38 -13.78 -5.22 4.59
N ILE A 39 -12.96 -4.48 3.87
CA ILE A 39 -13.40 -3.46 2.93
C ILE A 39 -13.65 -4.12 1.58
N ASN A 40 -14.86 -3.95 1.04
CA ASN A 40 -15.29 -4.57 -0.21
C ASN A 40 -15.00 -3.71 -1.47
N PHE A 41 -14.24 -2.64 -1.34
CA PHE A 41 -13.79 -1.87 -2.49
C PHE A 41 -12.73 -2.64 -3.28
N LYS A 42 -12.76 -2.48 -4.61
CA LYS A 42 -11.87 -3.21 -5.53
C LYS A 42 -10.61 -2.44 -5.93
N ASN A 43 -10.60 -1.14 -5.64
CA ASN A 43 -9.52 -0.24 -6.04
C ASN A 43 -8.67 0.13 -4.84
N GLU A 44 -7.35 0.23 -5.03
CA GLU A 44 -6.42 0.64 -4.00
C GLU A 44 -5.48 1.72 -4.51
N VAL A 45 -5.26 2.76 -3.68
CA VAL A 45 -4.25 3.80 -3.90
C VAL A 45 -3.35 3.96 -2.70
N GLY A 46 -2.09 4.32 -2.94
CA GLY A 46 -1.21 4.87 -1.94
C GLY A 46 -1.18 6.38 -2.05
N ILE A 47 -1.50 7.08 -0.98
CA ILE A 47 -1.46 8.56 -0.91
C ILE A 47 -0.31 8.96 -0.02
N PHE A 48 0.66 9.69 -0.57
CA PHE A 48 1.80 10.18 0.19
C PHE A 48 1.52 11.59 0.71
N TYR A 49 1.56 11.74 2.04
CA TYR A 49 1.23 12.98 2.74
C TYR A 49 2.40 13.47 3.59
N HIS A 50 2.54 14.79 3.69
CA HIS A 50 3.37 15.40 4.72
C HIS A 50 2.78 16.72 5.22
N ARG A 51 3.13 17.10 6.45
CA ARG A 51 2.83 18.39 7.07
C ARG A 51 4.03 18.82 7.92
N PHE A 52 4.44 20.08 7.82
CA PHE A 52 5.45 20.58 8.74
C PHE A 52 4.82 20.84 10.13
N PRO A 53 5.54 20.56 11.25
CA PRO A 53 4.98 20.70 12.59
C PRO A 53 4.44 22.09 12.94
N ASP A 54 4.99 23.14 12.32
CA ASP A 54 4.58 24.54 12.49
C ASP A 54 3.54 25.01 11.45
N GLU A 55 3.12 24.14 10.53
CA GLU A 55 2.10 24.44 9.53
C GLU A 55 0.75 23.81 9.91
N LYS A 56 -0.32 24.57 9.67
CA LYS A 56 -1.70 24.11 9.94
C LYS A 56 -2.20 23.12 8.91
N LYS A 57 -1.67 23.18 7.65
CA LYS A 57 -2.11 22.35 6.53
C LYS A 57 -0.95 21.54 5.98
N GLY A 58 -1.23 20.28 5.67
CA GLY A 58 -0.32 19.39 4.97
C GLY A 58 -0.54 19.37 3.45
N LYS A 59 0.20 18.51 2.78
CA LYS A 59 0.18 18.38 1.32
C LYS A 59 0.29 16.92 0.92
N ILE A 60 -0.43 16.55 -0.12
CA ILE A 60 -0.22 15.30 -0.84
C ILE A 60 0.93 15.53 -1.83
N THR A 61 1.95 14.69 -1.79
CA THR A 61 3.13 14.78 -2.67
C THR A 61 3.12 13.77 -3.80
N GLY A 62 2.27 12.76 -3.70
CA GLY A 62 2.11 11.75 -4.72
C GLY A 62 0.91 10.86 -4.43
N MET A 63 0.28 10.35 -5.49
CA MET A 63 -0.78 9.37 -5.42
C MET A 63 -0.52 8.26 -6.44
N VAL A 64 -0.54 7.01 -5.99
CA VAL A 64 -0.25 5.85 -6.82
C VAL A 64 -1.42 4.87 -6.82
N LYS A 65 -1.95 4.56 -7.99
CA LYS A 65 -2.91 3.48 -8.16
C LYS A 65 -2.16 2.14 -8.15
N LYS A 66 -2.67 1.19 -7.37
CA LYS A 66 -2.12 -0.16 -7.30
C LYS A 66 -2.97 -1.08 -8.20
N GLU A 67 -2.39 -1.52 -9.31
CA GLU A 67 -2.99 -2.53 -10.15
C GLU A 67 -2.53 -3.91 -9.69
N PHE A 68 -3.46 -4.72 -9.22
CA PHE A 68 -3.15 -6.06 -8.71
C PHE A 68 -2.61 -6.96 -9.82
N LEU A 69 -1.71 -7.86 -9.44
CA LEU A 69 -1.20 -8.84 -10.38
C LEU A 69 -2.34 -9.73 -10.86
N SER A 70 -2.60 -9.70 -12.14
CA SER A 70 -3.69 -10.45 -12.77
C SER A 70 -3.29 -10.95 -14.15
N VAL A 71 -4.01 -11.95 -14.63
CA VAL A 71 -3.97 -12.41 -16.02
C VAL A 71 -5.37 -12.37 -16.61
N LYS A 72 -5.44 -12.23 -17.93
CA LYS A 72 -6.69 -12.22 -18.69
C LYS A 72 -6.77 -13.47 -19.56
N GLY A 73 -7.86 -14.22 -19.44
CA GLY A 73 -8.14 -15.40 -20.21
C GLY A 73 -8.31 -15.11 -21.69
N ASP A 74 -7.91 -16.08 -22.51
CA ASP A 74 -8.08 -16.08 -23.96
C ASP A 74 -8.99 -17.23 -24.48
N GLY A 75 -9.60 -17.97 -23.54
CA GLY A 75 -10.45 -19.11 -23.85
C GLY A 75 -9.72 -20.37 -24.34
N LYS A 76 -8.38 -20.37 -24.35
CA LYS A 76 -7.55 -21.44 -24.91
C LYS A 76 -6.46 -21.92 -23.97
N LYS A 77 -5.81 -21.00 -23.27
CA LYS A 77 -4.65 -21.28 -22.41
C LYS A 77 -5.06 -21.58 -20.99
N THR A 78 -4.26 -22.43 -20.35
CA THR A 78 -4.40 -22.67 -18.92
C THR A 78 -3.98 -21.46 -18.10
N LEU A 79 -4.41 -21.37 -16.83
CA LEU A 79 -3.94 -20.34 -15.92
C LEU A 79 -2.40 -20.34 -15.83
N LYS A 80 -1.79 -21.53 -15.81
CA LYS A 80 -0.33 -21.66 -15.77
C LYS A 80 0.33 -21.04 -17.01
N ASP A 81 -0.19 -21.29 -18.19
CA ASP A 81 0.35 -20.73 -19.43
C ASP A 81 0.27 -19.21 -19.43
N LEU A 82 -0.90 -18.66 -19.06
CA LEU A 82 -1.12 -17.21 -18.96
C LEU A 82 -0.18 -16.54 -17.93
N VAL A 83 0.05 -17.19 -16.80
CA VAL A 83 1.01 -16.72 -15.77
C VAL A 83 2.42 -16.70 -16.32
N MET A 84 2.84 -17.73 -17.06
CA MET A 84 4.20 -17.85 -17.59
C MET A 84 4.48 -16.90 -18.76
N GLU A 85 3.47 -16.51 -19.53
CA GLU A 85 3.64 -15.58 -20.65
C GLU A 85 3.93 -14.13 -20.22
N ASN A 86 3.45 -13.74 -19.05
CA ASN A 86 3.71 -12.40 -18.53
C ASN A 86 4.95 -12.44 -17.60
N PRO A 87 6.07 -11.79 -17.96
CA PRO A 87 7.29 -11.81 -17.15
C PRO A 87 7.07 -11.42 -15.68
N ARG A 88 6.13 -10.51 -15.41
CA ARG A 88 5.82 -10.04 -14.05
C ARG A 88 5.14 -11.13 -13.21
N SER A 89 4.21 -11.89 -13.78
CA SER A 89 3.56 -13.01 -13.10
C SER A 89 4.44 -14.25 -13.05
N ALA A 90 5.27 -14.49 -14.07
CA ALA A 90 6.22 -15.60 -14.10
C ALA A 90 7.19 -15.56 -12.90
N TYR A 91 7.66 -14.38 -12.50
CA TYR A 91 8.46 -14.22 -11.28
C TYR A 91 7.74 -14.66 -9.99
N GLN A 92 6.41 -14.65 -9.99
CA GLN A 92 5.59 -15.03 -8.84
C GLN A 92 5.04 -16.46 -8.95
N ILE A 93 5.44 -17.25 -9.94
CA ILE A 93 4.85 -18.55 -10.26
C ILE A 93 4.75 -19.48 -9.04
N LYS A 94 5.79 -19.56 -8.21
CA LYS A 94 5.78 -20.41 -7.01
C LYS A 94 4.72 -20.00 -6.00
N ALA A 95 4.54 -18.71 -5.77
CA ALA A 95 3.54 -18.18 -4.86
C ALA A 95 2.13 -18.37 -5.42
N VAL A 96 1.95 -18.16 -6.73
CA VAL A 96 0.68 -18.38 -7.43
C VAL A 96 0.30 -19.86 -7.41
N GLU A 97 1.24 -20.78 -7.69
CA GLU A 97 1.01 -22.22 -7.62
C GLU A 97 0.62 -22.70 -6.21
N GLN A 98 1.22 -22.13 -5.17
CA GLN A 98 0.83 -22.44 -3.79
C GLN A 98 -0.60 -21.99 -3.48
N GLN A 99 -0.99 -20.81 -3.94
CA GLN A 99 -2.28 -20.21 -3.64
C GLN A 99 -3.42 -20.78 -4.50
N MET A 100 -3.13 -21.06 -5.78
CA MET A 100 -4.13 -21.43 -6.80
C MET A 100 -3.90 -22.84 -7.37
N ARG A 101 -3.33 -23.73 -6.57
CA ARG A 101 -2.90 -25.08 -7.00
C ARG A 101 -3.92 -25.82 -7.87
N ASN A 102 -5.19 -25.78 -7.45
CA ASN A 102 -6.28 -26.50 -8.13
C ASN A 102 -6.78 -25.79 -9.40
N GLU A 103 -6.38 -24.54 -9.60
CA GLU A 103 -6.83 -23.71 -10.72
C GLU A 103 -5.80 -23.68 -11.86
N MET A 104 -4.55 -24.04 -11.60
CA MET A 104 -3.44 -23.86 -12.54
C MET A 104 -3.63 -24.54 -13.90
N GLN A 105 -4.35 -25.65 -13.94
CA GLN A 105 -4.61 -26.41 -15.17
C GLN A 105 -5.95 -26.04 -15.84
N LYS A 106 -6.73 -25.13 -15.25
CA LYS A 106 -8.00 -24.70 -15.85
C LYS A 106 -7.75 -23.76 -17.00
N ILE A 107 -8.47 -23.97 -18.11
CA ILE A 107 -8.54 -23.01 -19.20
C ILE A 107 -9.39 -21.84 -18.72
N ILE A 108 -8.82 -20.63 -18.80
CA ILE A 108 -9.50 -19.40 -18.35
C ILE A 108 -10.35 -18.86 -19.51
N PRO A 109 -11.66 -18.69 -19.32
CA PRO A 109 -12.56 -18.15 -20.33
C PRO A 109 -12.06 -16.84 -20.93
N GLU A 110 -12.41 -16.60 -22.17
CA GLU A 110 -12.03 -15.38 -22.88
C GLU A 110 -12.54 -14.14 -22.14
N ASN A 111 -11.67 -13.15 -21.99
CA ASN A 111 -11.91 -11.89 -21.24
C ASN A 111 -12.10 -12.02 -19.72
N GLU A 112 -12.12 -13.22 -19.15
CA GLU A 112 -12.11 -13.38 -17.69
C GLU A 112 -10.77 -12.89 -17.10
N VAL A 113 -10.86 -12.09 -16.03
CA VAL A 113 -9.67 -11.59 -15.32
C VAL A 113 -9.52 -12.32 -14.01
N ILE A 114 -8.39 -13.02 -13.87
CA ILE A 114 -8.01 -13.72 -12.63
C ILE A 114 -7.00 -12.89 -11.89
N ILE A 115 -7.35 -12.46 -10.67
CA ILE A 115 -6.42 -11.78 -9.76
C ILE A 115 -5.53 -12.84 -9.11
N LEU A 116 -4.23 -12.79 -9.39
CA LEU A 116 -3.25 -13.74 -8.87
C LEU A 116 -2.80 -13.40 -7.44
N VAL A 117 -2.75 -12.10 -7.11
CA VAL A 117 -2.37 -11.60 -5.79
C VAL A 117 -3.35 -10.48 -5.41
N PRO A 118 -4.20 -10.68 -4.36
CA PRO A 118 -5.30 -9.78 -4.02
C PRO A 118 -4.89 -8.59 -3.14
N PHE A 119 -3.63 -8.17 -3.18
CA PHE A 119 -3.14 -7.00 -2.45
C PHE A 119 -2.03 -6.28 -3.21
N GLY A 120 -1.99 -4.95 -3.03
CA GLY A 120 -1.14 -4.03 -3.76
C GLY A 120 0.31 -3.99 -3.30
N SER A 121 1.04 -5.12 -3.35
CA SER A 121 2.47 -5.17 -3.05
C SER A 121 3.33 -5.20 -4.31
N HIS A 122 4.22 -4.22 -4.47
CA HIS A 122 5.15 -4.17 -5.60
C HIS A 122 6.04 -5.41 -5.69
N THR A 123 6.55 -5.90 -4.55
CA THR A 123 7.38 -7.11 -4.48
C THR A 123 6.62 -8.39 -4.81
N ARG A 124 5.29 -8.35 -4.82
CA ARG A 124 4.41 -9.44 -5.21
C ARG A 124 3.76 -9.22 -6.58
N GLY A 125 4.34 -8.34 -7.39
CA GLY A 125 3.98 -8.14 -8.78
C GLY A 125 2.92 -7.08 -9.07
N ALA A 126 2.34 -6.42 -8.06
CA ALA A 126 1.43 -5.30 -8.31
C ALA A 126 2.15 -4.20 -9.10
N LYS A 127 1.46 -3.60 -10.08
CA LYS A 127 1.96 -2.48 -10.86
C LYS A 127 1.52 -1.18 -10.21
N PHE A 128 2.44 -0.25 -10.09
CA PHE A 128 2.20 1.07 -9.52
C PHE A 128 2.11 2.10 -10.64
N ILE A 129 0.97 2.78 -10.71
CA ILE A 129 0.68 3.81 -11.72
C ILE A 129 0.56 5.15 -11.00
N ASP A 130 1.40 6.09 -11.38
CA ASP A 130 1.34 7.46 -10.87
C ASP A 130 0.09 8.16 -11.39
N ILE A 131 -0.79 8.49 -10.47
CA ILE A 131 -2.01 9.26 -10.71
C ILE A 131 -2.02 10.53 -9.85
N SER A 132 -0.85 11.09 -9.57
CA SER A 132 -0.73 12.31 -8.75
C SER A 132 -1.46 13.51 -9.34
N THR A 133 -1.70 13.52 -10.66
CA THR A 133 -2.50 14.52 -11.35
C THR A 133 -3.99 14.49 -11.01
N GLU A 134 -4.48 13.36 -10.47
CA GLU A 134 -5.87 13.20 -10.03
C GLU A 134 -6.13 13.76 -8.62
N VAL A 135 -5.10 14.23 -7.94
CA VAL A 135 -5.26 14.85 -6.61
C VAL A 135 -5.97 16.19 -6.74
N THR A 136 -7.19 16.24 -6.22
CA THR A 136 -7.99 17.46 -6.14
C THR A 136 -7.79 18.17 -4.81
N GLU A 137 -8.20 19.43 -4.74
CA GLU A 137 -8.19 20.20 -3.48
C GLU A 137 -9.12 19.57 -2.43
N LYS A 138 -10.27 19.05 -2.83
CA LYS A 138 -11.22 18.35 -1.95
C LYS A 138 -10.61 17.11 -1.31
N LEU A 139 -9.96 16.26 -2.12
CA LEU A 139 -9.25 15.10 -1.62
C LEU A 139 -8.12 15.50 -0.68
N ALA A 140 -7.31 16.48 -1.06
CA ALA A 140 -6.19 16.96 -0.25
C ALA A 140 -6.69 17.49 1.11
N GLN A 141 -7.76 18.28 1.15
CA GLN A 141 -8.36 18.76 2.37
C GLN A 141 -8.88 17.60 3.24
N LYS A 142 -9.57 16.63 2.65
CA LYS A 142 -10.10 15.47 3.39
C LYS A 142 -9.00 14.63 4.02
N ILE A 143 -7.93 14.37 3.28
CA ILE A 143 -6.75 13.64 3.78
C ILE A 143 -6.06 14.43 4.89
N ASP A 144 -5.91 15.75 4.73
CA ASP A 144 -5.32 16.62 5.76
C ASP A 144 -6.14 16.61 7.06
N GLU A 145 -7.47 16.73 6.98
CA GLU A 145 -8.39 16.61 8.11
C GLU A 145 -8.23 15.29 8.89
N ILE A 146 -7.98 14.20 8.19
CA ILE A 146 -7.78 12.88 8.80
C ILE A 146 -6.39 12.82 9.44
N CYS A 147 -5.35 13.20 8.69
CA CYS A 147 -3.96 13.11 9.15
C CYS A 147 -3.67 14.02 10.35
N THR A 148 -4.32 15.18 10.44
CA THR A 148 -4.16 16.10 11.59
C THR A 148 -4.74 15.57 12.89
N LYS A 149 -5.67 14.60 12.84
CA LYS A 149 -6.23 13.92 14.02
C LYS A 149 -5.28 12.85 14.58
N VAL A 150 -4.26 12.45 13.83
CA VAL A 150 -3.26 11.48 14.27
C VAL A 150 -2.08 12.23 14.86
N ASN A 151 -1.98 12.22 16.19
CA ASN A 151 -0.92 12.94 16.91
C ASN A 151 0.47 12.48 16.45
N GLY A 152 1.33 13.44 16.10
CA GLY A 152 2.71 13.16 15.68
C GLY A 152 2.84 12.65 14.24
N PHE A 153 1.76 12.49 13.49
CA PHE A 153 1.83 12.08 12.10
C PHE A 153 2.10 13.29 11.19
N TYR A 154 3.34 13.45 10.81
CA TYR A 154 3.80 14.55 9.94
C TYR A 154 4.27 14.10 8.56
N TYR A 155 4.46 12.80 8.36
CA TYR A 155 5.03 12.27 7.13
C TYR A 155 4.71 10.78 7.00
N GLY A 156 4.23 10.39 5.83
CA GLY A 156 4.00 8.98 5.56
C GLY A 156 3.09 8.72 4.36
N ARG A 157 2.77 7.46 4.16
CA ARG A 157 1.85 6.98 3.12
C ARG A 157 0.63 6.35 3.76
N LEU A 158 -0.53 6.72 3.26
CA LEU A 158 -1.79 6.07 3.56
C LEU A 158 -2.11 5.10 2.42
N ASP A 159 -2.36 3.85 2.76
CA ASP A 159 -2.90 2.87 1.83
C ASP A 159 -4.43 2.89 1.96
N VAL A 160 -5.11 3.14 0.85
CA VAL A 160 -6.52 3.55 0.83
C VAL A 160 -7.25 2.68 -0.18
N MET A 161 -8.32 2.01 0.26
CA MET A 161 -9.28 1.39 -0.64
C MET A 161 -10.43 2.35 -0.96
N TYR A 162 -10.89 2.35 -2.21
CA TYR A 162 -11.92 3.27 -2.66
C TYR A 162 -12.87 2.63 -3.69
N GLU A 163 -14.08 3.17 -3.76
CA GLU A 163 -15.12 2.66 -4.64
C GLU A 163 -14.83 2.97 -6.11
N ASN A 164 -14.70 4.26 -6.44
CA ASN A 164 -14.34 4.75 -7.76
C ASN A 164 -13.56 6.07 -7.67
N ILE A 165 -12.89 6.43 -8.76
CA ILE A 165 -11.96 7.56 -8.76
C ILE A 165 -12.65 8.91 -8.56
N GLU A 166 -13.86 9.09 -9.07
CA GLU A 166 -14.58 10.36 -8.96
C GLU A 166 -15.02 10.63 -7.52
N LEU A 167 -15.49 9.62 -6.79
CA LEU A 167 -15.80 9.72 -5.37
C LEU A 167 -14.53 9.97 -4.54
N LEU A 168 -13.44 9.27 -4.85
CA LEU A 168 -12.15 9.53 -4.20
C LEU A 168 -11.70 10.98 -4.39
N LYS A 169 -11.77 11.51 -5.60
CA LYS A 169 -11.43 12.91 -5.93
C LYS A 169 -12.28 13.92 -5.13
N ASN A 170 -13.51 13.57 -4.82
CA ASN A 170 -14.39 14.36 -3.95
C ASN A 170 -14.10 14.16 -2.44
N GLY A 171 -13.20 13.24 -2.06
CA GLY A 171 -12.95 12.91 -0.66
C GLY A 171 -14.01 12.01 -0.04
N GLU A 172 -14.71 11.21 -0.86
CA GLU A 172 -15.86 10.38 -0.49
C GLU A 172 -15.60 8.89 -0.78
N ASN A 173 -16.35 8.02 -0.12
CA ASN A 173 -16.39 6.56 -0.31
C ASN A 173 -15.00 5.90 -0.43
N PHE A 174 -14.14 6.20 0.53
CA PHE A 174 -12.86 5.54 0.71
C PHE A 174 -12.61 5.13 2.17
N LYS A 175 -11.72 4.17 2.37
CA LYS A 175 -11.29 3.69 3.69
C LYS A 175 -9.76 3.58 3.72
N ILE A 176 -9.15 4.13 4.75
CA ILE A 176 -7.71 3.94 5.01
C ILE A 176 -7.54 2.57 5.67
N ILE A 177 -6.75 1.72 5.05
CA ILE A 177 -6.49 0.36 5.54
C ILE A 177 -5.17 0.23 6.26
N GLU A 178 -4.23 1.16 5.99
CA GLU A 178 -2.89 1.16 6.60
C GLU A 178 -2.30 2.56 6.59
N ILE A 179 -1.54 2.89 7.64
CA ILE A 179 -0.73 4.10 7.73
C ILE A 179 0.74 3.68 7.86
N ASN A 180 1.54 4.08 6.90
CA ASN A 180 2.97 3.82 6.86
C ASN A 180 3.74 5.10 7.18
N GLY A 181 4.53 5.09 8.26
CA GLY A 181 5.27 6.25 8.74
C GLY A 181 6.53 6.61 7.93
N SER A 182 7.54 7.11 8.64
CA SER A 182 8.76 7.68 8.05
C SER A 182 9.63 6.71 7.24
N LYS A 183 9.43 5.40 7.38
CA LYS A 183 10.11 4.39 6.55
C LYS A 183 9.46 4.19 5.17
N SER A 184 8.30 4.79 4.92
CA SER A 184 7.60 4.64 3.64
C SER A 184 8.29 5.43 2.52
N GLU A 185 8.24 4.86 1.33
CA GLU A 185 8.80 5.45 0.11
C GLU A 185 7.72 6.13 -0.74
N PRO A 186 8.08 7.15 -1.53
CA PRO A 186 7.16 7.79 -2.48
C PRO A 186 6.87 6.87 -3.68
N THR A 187 5.97 5.93 -3.50
CA THR A 187 5.75 4.78 -4.40
C THR A 187 5.29 5.14 -5.82
N HIS A 188 4.82 6.37 -6.06
CA HIS A 188 4.52 6.85 -7.42
C HIS A 188 5.78 6.90 -8.32
N MET A 189 6.98 6.94 -7.72
CA MET A 189 8.24 6.87 -8.47
C MET A 189 8.46 5.53 -9.19
N TYR A 190 7.73 4.47 -8.77
CA TYR A 190 7.83 3.15 -9.38
C TYR A 190 6.96 2.95 -10.62
N ASP A 191 6.24 3.98 -11.07
CA ASP A 191 5.53 3.92 -12.34
C ASP A 191 6.52 3.66 -13.48
N PRO A 192 6.31 2.63 -14.31
CA PRO A 192 7.21 2.31 -15.43
C PRO A 192 7.43 3.45 -16.44
N LYS A 193 6.55 4.46 -16.47
CA LYS A 193 6.73 5.64 -17.32
C LYS A 193 7.80 6.60 -16.81
N HIS A 194 8.19 6.50 -15.55
CA HIS A 194 9.17 7.38 -14.95
C HIS A 194 10.60 6.88 -15.16
N SER A 195 11.52 7.83 -15.37
CA SER A 195 12.94 7.54 -15.45
C SER A 195 13.56 7.34 -14.06
N ILE A 196 14.75 6.73 -14.01
CA ILE A 196 15.53 6.63 -12.77
C ILE A 196 15.87 8.03 -12.20
N PHE A 197 16.07 9.03 -13.05
CA PHE A 197 16.34 10.40 -12.60
C PHE A 197 15.12 11.02 -11.89
N PHE A 198 13.92 10.71 -12.35
CA PHE A 198 12.69 11.10 -11.64
C PHE A 198 12.65 10.46 -10.26
N ALA A 199 12.92 9.15 -10.16
CA ALA A 199 12.93 8.43 -8.88
C ALA A 199 13.96 9.04 -7.91
N TRP A 200 15.18 9.34 -8.35
CA TRP A 200 16.19 9.99 -7.52
C TRP A 200 15.78 11.38 -7.05
N LYS A 201 15.13 12.16 -7.92
CA LYS A 201 14.60 13.48 -7.57
C LYS A 201 13.53 13.38 -6.49
N GLU A 202 12.58 12.44 -6.62
CA GLU A 202 11.52 12.23 -5.62
C GLU A 202 12.08 11.73 -4.28
N ILE A 203 13.00 10.76 -4.28
CA ILE A 203 13.69 10.31 -3.06
C ILE A 203 14.37 11.48 -2.37
N THR A 204 15.17 12.26 -3.11
CA THR A 204 15.89 13.40 -2.54
C THR A 204 14.96 14.47 -1.98
N LYS A 205 13.86 14.77 -2.68
CA LYS A 205 12.81 15.69 -2.23
C LYS A 205 12.20 15.21 -0.90
N HIS A 206 11.84 13.93 -0.81
CA HIS A 206 11.24 13.34 0.38
C HIS A 206 12.21 13.28 1.57
N TRP A 207 13.48 12.99 1.35
CA TRP A 207 14.49 13.05 2.40
C TRP A 207 14.69 14.48 2.93
N LYS A 208 14.67 15.49 2.07
CA LYS A 208 14.71 16.91 2.50
C LYS A 208 13.50 17.29 3.34
N ILE A 209 12.30 16.81 2.98
CA ILE A 209 11.07 17.02 3.75
C ILE A 209 11.22 16.37 5.14
N MET A 210 11.61 15.09 5.22
CA MET A 210 11.83 14.39 6.48
C MET A 210 12.86 15.09 7.37
N ALA A 211 14.00 15.50 6.81
CA ALA A 211 15.04 16.21 7.55
C ALA A 211 14.52 17.54 8.10
N LYS A 212 13.67 18.26 7.35
CA LYS A 212 13.06 19.51 7.80
C LYS A 212 12.05 19.25 8.95
N ILE A 213 11.20 18.21 8.83
CA ILE A 213 10.25 17.82 9.87
C ILE A 213 11.00 17.41 11.14
N SER A 214 12.04 16.57 11.02
CA SER A 214 12.86 16.11 12.15
C SER A 214 13.50 17.29 12.88
N ARG A 215 14.08 18.26 12.17
CA ARG A 215 14.65 19.47 12.80
C ARG A 215 13.61 20.31 13.53
N LYS A 216 12.41 20.49 12.95
CA LYS A 216 11.34 21.25 13.60
C LYS A 216 10.82 20.56 14.86
N ASN A 217 10.67 19.24 14.83
CA ASN A 217 10.31 18.44 16.01
C ASN A 217 11.38 18.58 17.09
N HIS A 218 12.67 18.52 16.71
CA HIS A 218 13.76 18.72 17.67
C HIS A 218 13.73 20.12 18.32
N GLN A 219 13.48 21.15 17.53
CA GLN A 219 13.30 22.53 18.05
C GLN A 219 12.10 22.66 18.98
N ALA A 220 11.08 21.80 18.83
CA ALA A 220 9.92 21.71 19.71
C ALA A 220 10.16 20.83 20.96
N GLY A 221 11.39 20.35 21.19
CA GLY A 221 11.80 19.60 22.40
C GLY A 221 11.83 18.08 22.23
N PHE A 222 11.56 17.53 21.03
CA PHE A 222 11.68 16.09 20.82
C PHE A 222 13.14 15.70 20.52
N PRO A 223 13.74 14.76 21.28
CA PRO A 223 15.13 14.35 21.05
C PRO A 223 15.29 13.62 19.71
N TYR A 224 16.48 13.73 19.13
CA TYR A 224 16.87 12.81 18.05
C TYR A 224 17.10 11.41 18.61
N LEU A 225 16.81 10.40 17.79
CA LEU A 225 17.24 9.03 18.10
C LEU A 225 18.77 8.97 18.17
N ASN A 226 19.30 8.29 19.17
CA ASN A 226 20.72 7.96 19.16
C ASN A 226 21.01 6.85 18.12
N ILE A 227 22.27 6.59 17.83
CA ILE A 227 22.70 5.62 16.81
C ILE A 227 22.13 4.22 17.10
N LYS A 228 22.13 3.77 18.36
CA LYS A 228 21.63 2.45 18.75
C LYS A 228 20.13 2.34 18.54
N GLU A 229 19.38 3.36 18.96
CA GLU A 229 17.93 3.46 18.73
C GLU A 229 17.59 3.52 17.25
N GLY A 230 18.35 4.28 16.45
CA GLY A 230 18.19 4.36 15.01
C GLY A 230 18.38 3.01 14.34
N PHE A 231 19.42 2.26 14.66
CA PHE A 231 19.63 0.90 14.15
C PHE A 231 18.56 -0.09 14.62
N SER A 232 18.08 0.03 15.88
CA SER A 232 16.97 -0.80 16.36
C SER A 232 15.68 -0.52 15.62
N ALA A 233 15.41 0.74 15.27
CA ALA A 233 14.23 1.14 14.51
C ALA A 233 14.28 0.72 13.04
N LEU A 234 15.44 0.33 12.48
CA LEU A 234 15.59 -0.16 11.11
C LEU A 234 15.36 -1.67 10.97
N LYS A 235 15.38 -2.40 12.08
CA LYS A 235 15.04 -3.83 12.12
C LYS A 235 13.53 -4.02 12.10
#